data_02f61965d18987cd6ac47470e1eb0f2a
#
_entry.id   02f61965d18987cd6ac47470e1eb0f2a
#
_cell.length_a   1.000
_cell.length_b   1.000
_cell.length_c   1.000
_cell.angle_alpha   90.00
_cell.angle_beta   90.00
_cell.angle_gamma   90.00
#
_symmetry.space_group_name_H-M   'P 1'
#
loop_
_entity.id
_entity.type
_entity.pdbx_description
1 polymer ?
#
loop_
_entity_poly.entity_id
_entity_poly.type
_entity_poly.pdbx_seq_one_letter_code
_entity_poly.pdbx_strand_id
1 'polypeptide(L)'
;AEAETKAKEHHFVRFITAQNEWSLLKREGECDAIPACEQYGLGQLPYFPLASGLLTGKYHRGEAFAAGSRLATLKFFQGWATDENFTKIEALQAFAKKRGHTLLDLAFSWLAAQPCVVSVIAGATTPEQVHANATAANWKLSAAELTEVDALAPRASV
;
A
#
# COMPACT_ATOMS: atom_id res chain seq x y z
N ALA A 1 18.56 -11.08 -3.79
CA ALA A 1 19.46 -12.13 -4.35
C ALA A 1 20.80 -12.14 -3.63
N GLU A 2 21.59 -11.06 -3.69
CA GLU A 2 22.97 -11.02 -3.15
C GLU A 2 23.05 -11.38 -1.67
N ALA A 3 22.19 -10.82 -0.82
CA ALA A 3 22.14 -11.12 0.61
C ALA A 3 21.91 -12.62 0.89
N GLU A 4 21.06 -13.29 0.11
CA GLU A 4 20.81 -14.72 0.22
C GLU A 4 22.03 -15.55 -0.19
N THR A 5 22.71 -15.13 -1.27
CA THR A 5 23.95 -15.78 -1.72
C THR A 5 25.03 -15.68 -0.64
N LYS A 6 25.25 -14.47 -0.09
CA LYS A 6 26.23 -14.24 0.98
C LYS A 6 25.90 -15.01 2.26
N ALA A 7 24.64 -15.07 2.64
CA ALA A 7 24.23 -15.86 3.80
C ALA A 7 24.57 -17.34 3.63
N LYS A 8 24.35 -17.92 2.44
CA LYS A 8 24.72 -19.31 2.13
C LYS A 8 26.23 -19.52 2.09
N GLU A 9 26.98 -18.66 1.39
CA GLU A 9 28.44 -18.77 1.24
C GLU A 9 29.17 -18.70 2.60
N HIS A 10 28.71 -17.85 3.52
CA HIS A 10 29.38 -17.58 4.79
C HIS A 10 28.67 -18.23 5.99
N HIS A 11 27.65 -19.06 5.78
CA HIS A 11 26.85 -19.68 6.84
C HIS A 11 26.24 -18.67 7.82
N PHE A 12 25.85 -17.48 7.33
CA PHE A 12 25.16 -16.48 8.11
C PHE A 12 23.69 -16.81 8.26
N VAL A 13 23.07 -16.27 9.31
CA VAL A 13 21.60 -16.26 9.44
C VAL A 13 21.03 -15.43 8.31
N ARG A 14 20.11 -16.01 7.55
CA ARG A 14 19.45 -15.33 6.44
C ARG A 14 18.40 -14.35 6.94
N PHE A 15 18.10 -13.33 6.13
CA PHE A 15 16.96 -12.47 6.36
C PHE A 15 15.65 -13.28 6.19
N ILE A 16 14.65 -12.97 7.01
CA ILE A 16 13.32 -13.59 6.97
C ILE A 16 12.24 -12.60 6.54
N THR A 17 12.51 -11.31 6.60
CA THR A 17 11.58 -10.25 6.19
C THR A 17 12.28 -9.18 5.38
N ALA A 18 11.51 -8.47 4.56
CA ALA A 18 11.90 -7.25 3.87
C ALA A 18 10.86 -6.16 4.12
N GLN A 19 11.30 -4.91 4.14
CA GLN A 19 10.45 -3.75 4.38
C GLN A 19 10.60 -2.77 3.22
N ASN A 20 9.55 -2.62 2.42
CA ASN A 20 9.54 -1.76 1.24
C ASN A 20 8.33 -0.84 1.26
N GLU A 21 8.44 0.30 0.56
CA GLU A 21 7.29 1.14 0.25
C GLU A 21 6.37 0.40 -0.73
N TRP A 22 5.11 0.21 -0.34
CA TRP A 22 4.14 -0.46 -1.21
C TRP A 22 2.72 -0.03 -0.87
N SER A 23 1.99 0.40 -1.88
CA SER A 23 0.58 0.80 -1.80
C SER A 23 -0.06 0.76 -3.18
N LEU A 24 -1.38 0.95 -3.27
CA LEU A 24 -2.10 1.08 -4.54
C LEU A 24 -1.60 2.23 -5.44
N LEU A 25 -0.90 3.23 -4.87
CA LEU A 25 -0.32 4.34 -5.63
C LEU A 25 1.20 4.22 -5.82
N LYS A 26 1.85 3.24 -5.17
CA LYS A 26 3.31 3.03 -5.21
C LYS A 26 3.58 1.55 -5.42
N ARG A 27 3.74 1.15 -6.67
CA ARG A 27 3.78 -0.27 -7.08
C ARG A 27 5.10 -0.69 -7.74
N GLU A 28 6.10 0.17 -7.75
CA GLU A 28 7.38 -0.08 -8.43
C GLU A 28 8.11 -1.31 -7.88
N GLY A 29 7.99 -1.58 -6.55
CA GLY A 29 8.59 -2.77 -5.94
C GLY A 29 8.07 -4.10 -6.49
N GLU A 30 6.94 -4.10 -7.21
CA GLU A 30 6.40 -5.30 -7.86
C GLU A 30 7.22 -5.75 -9.07
N CYS A 31 8.17 -4.92 -9.54
CA CYS A 31 9.07 -5.28 -10.64
C CYS A 31 10.31 -6.07 -10.17
N ASP A 32 10.70 -5.95 -8.91
CA ASP A 32 11.95 -6.52 -8.39
C ASP A 32 11.86 -7.04 -6.94
N ALA A 33 11.54 -6.16 -5.97
CA ALA A 33 11.57 -6.48 -4.55
C ALA A 33 10.53 -7.52 -4.16
N ILE A 34 9.31 -7.41 -4.65
CA ILE A 34 8.22 -8.33 -4.32
C ILE A 34 8.46 -9.72 -4.91
N PRO A 35 8.80 -9.90 -6.21
CA PRO A 35 9.20 -11.19 -6.75
C PRO A 35 10.40 -11.82 -6.03
N ALA A 36 11.37 -11.01 -5.59
CA ALA A 36 12.50 -11.51 -4.81
C ALA A 36 12.06 -12.01 -3.42
N CYS A 37 11.13 -11.32 -2.75
CA CYS A 37 10.56 -11.79 -1.48
C CYS A 37 9.88 -13.15 -1.66
N GLU A 38 9.08 -13.32 -2.69
CA GLU A 38 8.40 -14.58 -2.99
C GLU A 38 9.40 -15.70 -3.31
N GLN A 39 10.38 -15.42 -4.16
CA GLN A 39 11.41 -16.38 -4.57
C GLN A 39 12.24 -16.89 -3.38
N TYR A 40 12.57 -16.02 -2.42
CA TYR A 40 13.44 -16.37 -1.29
C TYR A 40 12.66 -16.63 0.01
N GLY A 41 11.33 -16.63 -0.03
CA GLY A 41 10.48 -16.87 1.14
C GLY A 41 10.63 -15.80 2.22
N LEU A 42 10.75 -14.53 1.83
CA LEU A 42 10.81 -13.39 2.74
C LEU A 42 9.40 -12.86 2.99
N GLY A 43 9.06 -12.64 4.26
CA GLY A 43 7.83 -11.92 4.61
C GLY A 43 7.96 -10.44 4.28
N GLN A 44 7.02 -9.88 3.52
CA GLN A 44 7.00 -8.46 3.17
C GLN A 44 6.27 -7.64 4.23
N LEU A 45 6.85 -6.52 4.64
CA LEU A 45 6.32 -5.54 5.58
C LEU A 45 6.14 -4.19 4.87
N PRO A 46 5.04 -3.97 4.12
CA PRO A 46 4.80 -2.72 3.43
C PRO A 46 4.72 -1.53 4.39
N TYR A 47 5.46 -0.44 4.09
CA TYR A 47 5.28 0.85 4.74
C TYR A 47 4.62 1.86 3.80
N PHE A 48 4.06 2.95 4.35
CA PHE A 48 3.20 3.92 3.64
C PHE A 48 2.01 3.30 2.89
N PRO A 49 1.28 2.36 3.48
CA PRO A 49 0.16 1.66 2.83
C PRO A 49 -0.94 2.60 2.37
N LEU A 50 -1.04 3.78 3.00
CA LEU A 50 -2.04 4.81 2.71
C LEU A 50 -1.49 5.98 1.89
N ALA A 51 -0.29 5.86 1.29
CA ALA A 51 0.34 6.89 0.47
C ALA A 51 0.23 8.30 1.12
N SER A 52 0.76 8.42 2.34
CA SER A 52 0.69 9.65 3.16
C SER A 52 -0.73 10.15 3.46
N GLY A 53 -1.71 9.26 3.43
CA GLY A 53 -3.10 9.53 3.73
C GLY A 53 -3.97 9.78 2.49
N LEU A 54 -3.43 9.74 1.28
CA LEU A 54 -4.20 9.86 0.03
C LEU A 54 -5.25 8.74 -0.09
N LEU A 55 -4.92 7.54 0.34
CA LEU A 55 -5.82 6.37 0.29
C LEU A 55 -6.77 6.26 1.50
N THR A 56 -6.92 7.32 2.30
CA THR A 56 -7.92 7.38 3.38
C THR A 56 -9.28 7.92 2.91
N GLY A 57 -9.34 8.53 1.72
CA GLY A 57 -10.53 9.19 1.19
C GLY A 57 -10.77 10.61 1.72
N LYS A 58 -9.86 11.18 2.53
CA LYS A 58 -10.02 12.53 3.12
C LYS A 58 -9.54 13.68 2.24
N TYR A 59 -8.82 13.40 1.16
CA TYR A 59 -8.31 14.41 0.24
C TYR A 59 -9.07 14.34 -1.08
N HIS A 60 -9.41 15.52 -1.63
CA HIS A 60 -10.15 15.65 -2.87
C HIS A 60 -9.39 16.50 -3.88
N ARG A 61 -9.58 16.20 -5.15
CA ARG A 61 -8.95 16.93 -6.26
C ARG A 61 -9.34 18.40 -6.23
N GLY A 62 -8.35 19.29 -6.33
CA GLY A 62 -8.57 20.73 -6.37
C GLY A 62 -8.90 21.38 -5.04
N GLU A 63 -8.98 20.61 -3.95
CA GLU A 63 -9.20 21.17 -2.61
C GLU A 63 -7.88 21.44 -1.87
N ALA A 64 -7.87 22.47 -1.04
CA ALA A 64 -6.75 22.74 -0.16
C ALA A 64 -6.63 21.65 0.91
N PHE A 65 -5.41 21.25 1.24
CA PHE A 65 -5.18 20.26 2.29
C PHE A 65 -5.57 20.84 3.66
N ALA A 66 -6.39 20.09 4.40
CA ALA A 66 -6.83 20.52 5.74
C ALA A 66 -5.63 20.84 6.65
N ALA A 67 -5.73 21.94 7.41
CA ALA A 67 -4.68 22.36 8.35
C ALA A 67 -4.34 21.21 9.32
N GLY A 68 -3.05 21.01 9.60
CA GLY A 68 -2.56 19.92 10.44
C GLY A 68 -2.53 18.54 9.78
N SER A 69 -3.05 18.39 8.55
CA SER A 69 -2.89 17.14 7.82
C SER A 69 -1.45 16.93 7.35
N ARG A 70 -1.07 15.68 7.09
CA ARG A 70 0.30 15.33 6.65
C ARG A 70 0.71 16.06 5.36
N LEU A 71 -0.19 16.16 4.39
CA LEU A 71 0.08 16.88 3.13
C LEU A 71 0.17 18.38 3.32
N ALA A 72 -0.58 18.99 4.25
CA ALA A 72 -0.45 20.39 4.58
C ALA A 72 0.87 20.71 5.30
N THR A 73 1.34 19.79 6.15
CA THR A 73 2.50 20.04 7.04
C THR A 73 3.82 19.66 6.34
N LEU A 74 3.84 18.59 5.56
CA LEU A 74 5.05 18.05 4.95
C LEU A 74 5.01 18.21 3.43
N LYS A 75 5.58 19.29 2.93
CA LYS A 75 5.60 19.64 1.49
C LYS A 75 6.13 18.51 0.58
N PHE A 76 7.08 17.72 1.09
CA PHE A 76 7.63 16.59 0.35
C PHE A 76 6.55 15.63 -0.18
N PHE A 77 5.49 15.39 0.60
CA PHE A 77 4.42 14.48 0.21
C PHE A 77 3.37 15.12 -0.72
N GLN A 78 3.39 16.44 -0.91
CA GLN A 78 2.46 17.10 -1.84
C GLN A 78 2.68 16.66 -3.30
N GLY A 79 3.93 16.27 -3.65
CA GLY A 79 4.24 15.72 -4.97
C GLY A 79 3.52 14.41 -5.31
N TRP A 80 2.91 13.73 -4.32
CA TRP A 80 2.08 12.54 -4.56
C TRP A 80 0.62 12.88 -4.90
N ALA A 81 0.18 14.10 -4.61
CA ALA A 81 -1.18 14.57 -4.91
C ALA A 81 -1.30 15.06 -6.35
N THR A 82 -0.95 14.21 -7.31
CA THR A 82 -1.02 14.50 -8.75
C THR A 82 -2.41 14.21 -9.30
N ASP A 83 -2.76 14.80 -10.44
CA ASP A 83 -4.02 14.53 -11.14
C ASP A 83 -4.15 13.04 -11.52
N GLU A 84 -3.04 12.40 -11.90
CA GLU A 84 -3.01 10.96 -12.18
C GLU A 84 -3.39 10.14 -10.94
N ASN A 85 -2.78 10.44 -9.79
CA ASN A 85 -3.09 9.73 -8.55
C ASN A 85 -4.52 10.00 -8.09
N PHE A 86 -5.05 11.22 -8.23
CA PHE A 86 -6.46 11.49 -7.93
C PHE A 86 -7.41 10.71 -8.84
N THR A 87 -7.07 10.52 -10.11
CA THR A 87 -7.87 9.68 -11.02
C THR A 87 -7.93 8.24 -10.53
N LYS A 88 -6.80 7.67 -10.11
CA LYS A 88 -6.75 6.33 -9.51
C LYS A 88 -7.55 6.26 -8.21
N ILE A 89 -7.37 7.24 -7.31
CA ILE A 89 -8.07 7.34 -6.02
C ILE A 89 -9.59 7.37 -6.22
N GLU A 90 -10.09 8.22 -7.10
CA GLU A 90 -11.52 8.37 -7.39
C GLU A 90 -12.12 7.07 -7.94
N ALA A 91 -11.42 6.39 -8.84
CA ALA A 91 -11.83 5.10 -9.39
C ALA A 91 -11.85 4.00 -8.33
N LEU A 92 -10.79 3.89 -7.50
CA LEU A 92 -10.69 2.94 -6.41
C LEU A 92 -11.75 3.20 -5.33
N GLN A 93 -12.03 4.47 -5.02
CA GLN A 93 -13.08 4.85 -4.07
C GLN A 93 -14.47 4.46 -4.57
N ALA A 94 -14.76 4.68 -5.86
CA ALA A 94 -16.01 4.26 -6.49
C ALA A 94 -16.15 2.73 -6.50
N PHE A 95 -15.06 1.99 -6.76
CA PHE A 95 -15.01 0.54 -6.69
C PHE A 95 -15.35 0.01 -5.29
N ALA A 96 -14.71 0.54 -4.24
CA ALA A 96 -14.95 0.15 -2.86
C ALA A 96 -16.38 0.47 -2.43
N LYS A 97 -16.84 1.70 -2.71
CA LYS A 97 -18.20 2.16 -2.35
C LYS A 97 -19.30 1.29 -2.96
N LYS A 98 -19.15 0.85 -4.21
CA LYS A 98 -20.09 -0.08 -4.87
C LYS A 98 -20.28 -1.39 -4.10
N ARG A 99 -19.29 -1.78 -3.30
CA ARG A 99 -19.22 -3.04 -2.55
C ARG A 99 -19.49 -2.85 -1.05
N GLY A 100 -19.88 -1.63 -0.62
CA GLY A 100 -20.17 -1.30 0.77
C GLY A 100 -18.93 -1.10 1.64
N HIS A 101 -17.77 -0.86 1.02
CA HIS A 101 -16.50 -0.65 1.68
C HIS A 101 -15.95 0.77 1.48
N THR A 102 -14.98 1.14 2.31
CA THR A 102 -14.24 2.40 2.18
C THR A 102 -12.97 2.22 1.35
N LEU A 103 -12.39 3.34 0.91
CA LEU A 103 -11.05 3.32 0.28
C LEU A 103 -9.96 2.82 1.24
N LEU A 104 -10.11 3.11 2.54
CA LEU A 104 -9.22 2.60 3.59
C LEU A 104 -9.26 1.07 3.64
N ASP A 105 -10.47 0.49 3.64
CA ASP A 105 -10.65 -0.97 3.63
C ASP A 105 -9.98 -1.60 2.40
N LEU A 106 -10.16 -0.97 1.23
CA LEU A 106 -9.55 -1.45 0.00
C LEU A 106 -8.03 -1.43 0.08
N ALA A 107 -7.43 -0.32 0.55
CA ALA A 107 -5.98 -0.15 0.61
C ALA A 107 -5.31 -1.21 1.51
N PHE A 108 -5.88 -1.49 2.68
CA PHE A 108 -5.35 -2.51 3.59
C PHE A 108 -5.64 -3.93 3.10
N SER A 109 -6.87 -4.20 2.65
CA SER A 109 -7.27 -5.53 2.20
C SER A 109 -6.55 -5.96 0.93
N TRP A 110 -6.24 -5.02 0.03
CA TRP A 110 -5.44 -5.30 -1.16
C TRP A 110 -4.01 -5.72 -0.79
N LEU A 111 -3.35 -5.02 0.14
CA LEU A 111 -2.03 -5.42 0.65
C LEU A 111 -2.09 -6.76 1.39
N ALA A 112 -3.08 -6.95 2.26
CA ALA A 112 -3.25 -8.19 3.01
C ALA A 112 -3.58 -9.41 2.13
N ALA A 113 -4.07 -9.19 0.91
CA ALA A 113 -4.31 -10.25 -0.08
C ALA A 113 -3.05 -10.69 -0.83
N GLN A 114 -1.92 -9.95 -0.71
CA GLN A 114 -0.68 -10.32 -1.39
C GLN A 114 0.02 -11.48 -0.66
N PRO A 115 0.43 -12.55 -1.37
CA PRO A 115 0.92 -13.78 -0.74
C PRO A 115 2.12 -13.59 0.19
N CYS A 116 3.04 -12.67 -0.15
CA CYS A 116 4.24 -12.44 0.65
C CYS A 116 4.04 -11.46 1.82
N VAL A 117 2.90 -10.75 1.91
CA VAL A 117 2.66 -9.77 2.97
C VAL A 117 2.32 -10.48 4.28
N VAL A 118 3.16 -10.27 5.29
CA VAL A 118 2.97 -10.86 6.63
C VAL A 118 2.44 -9.87 7.65
N SER A 119 2.64 -8.57 7.42
CA SER A 119 2.08 -7.48 8.23
C SER A 119 2.17 -6.17 7.44
N VAL A 120 1.30 -5.22 7.74
CA VAL A 120 1.27 -3.89 7.10
C VAL A 120 1.65 -2.82 8.14
N ILE A 121 2.66 -1.99 7.82
CA ILE A 121 3.14 -0.93 8.72
C ILE A 121 2.36 0.36 8.44
N ALA A 122 1.40 0.67 9.28
CA ALA A 122 0.58 1.87 9.18
C ALA A 122 0.76 2.80 10.38
N GLY A 123 0.98 4.08 10.11
CA GLY A 123 1.01 5.11 11.14
C GLY A 123 -0.39 5.50 11.58
N ALA A 124 -0.55 5.76 12.87
CA ALA A 124 -1.76 6.33 13.47
C ALA A 124 -1.37 7.37 14.53
N THR A 125 -2.20 8.38 14.72
CA THR A 125 -1.99 9.45 15.70
C THR A 125 -3.09 9.47 16.75
N THR A 126 -4.16 8.69 16.57
CA THR A 126 -5.26 8.54 17.54
C THR A 126 -5.64 7.07 17.69
N PRO A 127 -6.25 6.67 18.83
CA PRO A 127 -6.76 5.31 19.04
C PRO A 127 -7.78 4.89 17.98
N GLU A 128 -8.64 5.80 17.54
CA GLU A 128 -9.66 5.55 16.51
C GLU A 128 -9.03 5.16 15.18
N GLN A 129 -7.91 5.81 14.80
CA GLN A 129 -7.15 5.44 13.60
C GLN A 129 -6.52 4.05 13.74
N VAL A 130 -6.03 3.66 14.93
CA VAL A 130 -5.51 2.31 15.16
C VAL A 130 -6.61 1.28 14.94
N HIS A 131 -7.79 1.50 15.53
CA HIS A 131 -8.94 0.61 15.35
C HIS A 131 -9.40 0.54 13.89
N ALA A 132 -9.52 1.69 13.21
CA ALA A 132 -9.90 1.75 11.81
C ALA A 132 -8.89 0.99 10.92
N ASN A 133 -7.60 1.20 11.11
CA ASN A 133 -6.55 0.50 10.37
C ASN A 133 -6.59 -1.02 10.61
N ALA A 134 -6.79 -1.45 11.86
CA ALA A 134 -6.83 -2.87 12.22
C ALA A 134 -8.05 -3.59 11.61
N THR A 135 -9.19 -2.91 11.50
CA THR A 135 -10.42 -3.47 10.93
C THR A 135 -10.46 -3.39 9.40
N ALA A 136 -9.74 -2.47 8.80
CA ALA A 136 -9.73 -2.23 7.35
C ALA A 136 -9.25 -3.43 6.52
N ALA A 137 -8.43 -4.34 7.08
CA ALA A 137 -7.94 -5.53 6.39
C ALA A 137 -8.92 -6.73 6.40
N ASN A 138 -10.16 -6.53 6.85
CA ASN A 138 -11.14 -7.62 6.98
C ASN A 138 -11.86 -7.97 5.67
N TRP A 139 -11.84 -7.12 4.67
CA TRP A 139 -12.43 -7.41 3.37
C TRP A 139 -11.59 -8.43 2.61
N LYS A 140 -12.14 -9.61 2.36
CA LYS A 140 -11.49 -10.67 1.59
C LYS A 140 -11.78 -10.48 0.11
N LEU A 141 -10.87 -9.79 -0.58
CA LEU A 141 -10.96 -9.58 -2.03
C LEU A 141 -10.88 -10.90 -2.78
N SER A 142 -11.82 -11.14 -3.69
CA SER A 142 -11.78 -12.24 -4.64
C SER A 142 -10.71 -12.00 -5.73
N ALA A 143 -10.30 -13.05 -6.44
CA ALA A 143 -9.36 -12.92 -7.56
C ALA A 143 -9.87 -11.97 -8.67
N ALA A 144 -11.18 -11.95 -8.93
CA ALA A 144 -11.79 -11.05 -9.89
C ALA A 144 -11.71 -9.58 -9.41
N GLU A 145 -11.94 -9.33 -8.13
CA GLU A 145 -11.80 -7.99 -7.54
C GLU A 145 -10.36 -7.51 -7.54
N LEU A 146 -9.39 -8.37 -7.24
CA LEU A 146 -7.96 -8.03 -7.35
C LEU A 146 -7.59 -7.64 -8.78
N THR A 147 -8.07 -8.37 -9.79
CA THR A 147 -7.84 -8.04 -11.20
C THR A 147 -8.47 -6.69 -11.56
N GLU A 148 -9.67 -6.39 -11.08
CA GLU A 148 -10.34 -5.10 -11.32
C GLU A 148 -9.57 -3.96 -10.64
N VAL A 149 -9.11 -4.14 -9.41
CA VAL A 149 -8.27 -3.17 -8.68
C VAL A 149 -6.95 -2.91 -9.41
N ASP A 150 -6.31 -3.97 -9.92
CA ASP A 150 -5.06 -3.84 -10.69
C ASP A 150 -5.26 -3.05 -12.01
N ALA A 151 -6.43 -3.16 -12.63
CA ALA A 151 -6.77 -2.35 -13.80
C ALA A 151 -7.02 -0.86 -13.46
N LEU A 152 -7.57 -0.57 -12.27
CA LEU A 152 -7.82 0.80 -11.79
C LEU A 152 -6.56 1.51 -11.31
N ALA A 153 -5.61 0.77 -10.79
CA ALA A 153 -4.31 1.27 -10.33
C ALA A 153 -3.19 0.40 -10.91
N PRO A 154 -2.91 0.51 -12.22
CA PRO A 154 -1.93 -0.34 -12.88
C PRO A 154 -0.53 -0.16 -12.31
N ARG A 155 0.28 -1.20 -12.43
CA ARG A 155 1.72 -1.15 -12.12
C ARG A 155 2.39 -0.08 -12.98
N ALA A 156 3.45 0.52 -12.45
CA ALA A 156 4.31 1.37 -13.26
C ALA A 156 4.89 0.53 -14.42
N SER A 157 4.81 1.07 -15.64
CA SER A 157 5.50 0.46 -16.77
C SER A 157 7.01 0.56 -16.54
N VAL A 158 7.72 -0.54 -16.65
CA VAL A 158 9.19 -0.60 -16.63
C VAL A 158 9.74 -0.07 -17.93
#